data_0bcccc794e9903fda6337b8d84635068
#
_entry.id   0bcccc794e9903fda6337b8d84635068
#
_cell.length_a   1.000
_cell.length_b   1.000
_cell.length_c   1.000
_cell.angle_alpha   90.00
_cell.angle_beta   90.00
_cell.angle_gamma   90.00
#
_symmetry.space_group_name_H-M   'P 1'
#
loop_
_entity.id
_entity.type
_entity.pdbx_description
1 polymer ?
#
loop_
_entity_poly.entity_id
_entity_poly.type
_entity_poly.pdbx_seq_one_letter_code
_entity_poly.pdbx_strand_id
1 'polypeptide(L)'
;MTRLSDPGAAPAPFAPIDDPSPAGAIPLVCTPDGQERAEESWFLLNGQATARNVAQPTLTPFLPDPTLATGAAMIVAPGGGFAVASLENEGWPVAEWLAAHGVAAFVLKYRLEPTPASPTDFQTAMMKHVAAALAQAGRVELAVPDAATADARAALRLVRARAAEWRVDPARVGVLGFSAGAMTALSLVQPNAADAHPDLIGAIYPSMKAMPVPANAPPLFIAMAADDPLFGRQGYDLAAGWRAADRPVELHVYENGGHGFGMGREGATSLHWRRAFTDWLALHGWLDQGAQRSRENEEPPTHR
;
A
#
# COMPACT_ATOMS: atom_id res chain seq x y z
N MET A 1 25.07 16.80 -32.62
CA MET A 1 23.69 17.20 -32.87
C MET A 1 22.81 16.42 -31.87
N THR A 2 22.59 17.01 -30.72
CA THR A 2 21.74 16.46 -29.65
C THR A 2 20.30 16.73 -30.06
N ARG A 3 19.51 15.70 -30.28
CA ARG A 3 18.07 15.86 -30.52
C ARG A 3 17.42 16.38 -29.24
N LEU A 4 16.88 17.59 -29.29
CA LEU A 4 15.99 18.12 -28.26
C LEU A 4 14.75 17.20 -28.24
N SER A 5 14.48 16.60 -27.09
CA SER A 5 13.25 15.85 -26.83
C SER A 5 12.06 16.79 -26.96
N ASP A 6 11.04 16.34 -27.68
CA ASP A 6 9.76 17.04 -27.84
C ASP A 6 9.08 17.19 -26.46
N PRO A 7 8.78 18.43 -25.98
CA PRO A 7 8.25 18.65 -24.65
C PRO A 7 6.80 18.17 -24.43
N GLY A 8 6.20 17.52 -25.43
CA GLY A 8 4.81 17.02 -25.38
C GLY A 8 4.67 15.49 -25.51
N ALA A 9 5.77 14.74 -25.67
CA ALA A 9 5.68 13.29 -25.72
C ALA A 9 5.58 12.69 -24.32
N ALA A 10 4.54 11.89 -24.04
CA ALA A 10 4.48 11.11 -22.81
C ALA A 10 5.79 10.28 -22.66
N PRO A 11 6.38 10.20 -21.47
CA PRO A 11 7.61 9.44 -21.26
C PRO A 11 7.40 7.99 -21.69
N ALA A 12 8.42 7.39 -22.30
CA ALA A 12 8.38 6.00 -22.71
C ALA A 12 8.07 5.13 -21.49
N PRO A 13 7.21 4.11 -21.62
CA PRO A 13 6.97 3.17 -20.54
C PRO A 13 8.31 2.56 -20.10
N PHE A 14 8.54 2.46 -18.79
CA PHE A 14 9.79 2.00 -18.18
C PHE A 14 11.02 2.92 -18.41
N ALA A 15 10.81 4.21 -18.67
CA ALA A 15 11.93 5.16 -18.74
C ALA A 15 12.66 5.20 -17.39
N PRO A 16 13.99 4.97 -17.34
CA PRO A 16 14.75 5.06 -16.09
C PRO A 16 14.79 6.50 -15.59
N ILE A 17 14.75 6.65 -14.27
CA ILE A 17 14.86 7.92 -13.56
C ILE A 17 15.85 7.79 -12.40
N ASP A 18 16.34 8.89 -11.88
CA ASP A 18 17.04 8.92 -10.60
C ASP A 18 16.07 8.63 -9.46
N ASP A 19 16.60 8.25 -8.27
CA ASP A 19 15.78 8.01 -7.07
C ASP A 19 15.06 9.29 -6.64
N PRO A 20 13.72 9.36 -6.75
CA PRO A 20 12.95 10.54 -6.36
C PRO A 20 12.48 10.47 -4.90
N SER A 21 12.97 9.53 -4.10
CA SER A 21 12.51 9.31 -2.74
C SER A 21 12.61 10.59 -1.91
N PRO A 22 11.57 10.92 -1.13
CA PRO A 22 11.65 12.01 -0.17
C PRO A 22 12.78 11.81 0.84
N ALA A 23 13.37 12.91 1.30
CA ALA A 23 14.39 12.86 2.34
C ALA A 23 13.84 12.28 3.65
N GLY A 24 14.72 11.69 4.48
CA GLY A 24 14.36 11.19 5.80
C GLY A 24 13.94 9.71 5.82
N ALA A 25 14.17 8.97 4.74
CA ALA A 25 14.00 7.51 4.73
C ALA A 25 14.92 6.84 5.77
N ILE A 26 14.38 6.01 6.61
CA ILE A 26 15.05 5.32 7.72
C ILE A 26 15.28 3.86 7.29
N PRO A 27 16.53 3.39 7.19
CA PRO A 27 16.81 1.99 6.90
C PRO A 27 16.24 1.09 8.01
N LEU A 28 15.59 0.00 7.61
CA LEU A 28 15.12 -1.02 8.55
C LEU A 28 16.23 -2.06 8.80
N VAL A 29 16.35 -2.47 10.04
CA VAL A 29 17.23 -3.58 10.41
C VAL A 29 16.48 -4.88 10.19
N CYS A 30 16.90 -5.65 9.18
CA CYS A 30 16.29 -6.91 8.80
C CYS A 30 17.32 -8.02 8.66
N THR A 31 16.90 -9.26 8.90
CA THR A 31 17.72 -10.42 8.61
C THR A 31 17.86 -10.55 7.08
N PRO A 32 19.10 -10.78 6.56
CA PRO A 32 19.28 -11.06 5.15
C PRO A 32 18.44 -12.25 4.70
N ASP A 33 17.85 -12.16 3.51
CA ASP A 33 17.05 -13.24 2.92
C ASP A 33 17.84 -14.17 2.00
N GLY A 34 19.14 -13.90 1.84
CA GLY A 34 20.06 -14.70 1.03
C GLY A 34 19.85 -14.53 -0.49
N GLN A 35 18.98 -13.64 -0.92
CA GLN A 35 18.74 -13.41 -2.33
C GLN A 35 19.73 -12.39 -2.92
N GLU A 36 20.33 -12.75 -4.07
CA GLU A 36 21.11 -11.83 -4.85
C GLU A 36 20.16 -10.98 -5.72
N ARG A 37 20.29 -9.65 -5.64
CA ARG A 37 19.56 -8.68 -6.46
C ARG A 37 20.52 -7.84 -7.26
N ALA A 38 20.09 -7.40 -8.45
CA ALA A 38 20.72 -6.28 -9.12
C ALA A 38 20.57 -5.01 -8.26
N GLU A 39 21.34 -3.99 -8.59
CA GLU A 39 21.24 -2.68 -7.93
C GLU A 39 19.81 -2.13 -7.99
N GLU A 40 19.35 -1.53 -6.89
CA GLU A 40 18.07 -0.84 -6.84
C GLU A 40 18.03 0.23 -7.92
N SER A 41 16.94 0.27 -8.66
CA SER A 41 16.77 1.24 -9.73
C SER A 41 15.33 1.70 -9.84
N TRP A 42 15.16 2.88 -10.42
CA TRP A 42 13.89 3.57 -10.54
C TRP A 42 13.51 3.79 -12.00
N PHE A 43 12.21 3.76 -12.26
CA PHE A 43 11.67 3.98 -13.60
C PHE A 43 10.24 4.53 -13.51
N LEU A 44 9.75 5.06 -14.62
CA LEU A 44 8.35 5.48 -14.73
C LEU A 44 7.48 4.33 -15.22
N LEU A 45 6.49 3.96 -14.40
CA LEU A 45 5.40 3.07 -14.80
C LEU A 45 4.12 3.89 -14.92
N ASN A 46 3.58 4.00 -16.12
CA ASN A 46 2.44 4.89 -16.42
C ASN A 46 2.67 6.36 -15.97
N GLY A 47 3.89 6.84 -16.10
CA GLY A 47 4.28 8.19 -15.69
C GLY A 47 4.55 8.36 -14.20
N GLN A 48 4.52 7.28 -13.40
CA GLN A 48 4.69 7.32 -11.95
C GLN A 48 5.96 6.60 -11.51
N ALA A 49 6.68 7.20 -10.56
CA ALA A 49 7.93 6.67 -10.05
C ALA A 49 7.74 5.34 -9.32
N THR A 50 8.50 4.37 -9.75
CA THR A 50 8.42 2.98 -9.29
C THR A 50 9.82 2.42 -9.07
N ALA A 51 10.06 1.78 -7.92
CA ALA A 51 11.32 1.14 -7.58
C ALA A 51 11.31 -0.35 -7.91
N ARG A 52 12.50 -0.90 -8.21
CA ARG A 52 12.73 -2.35 -8.34
C ARG A 52 14.06 -2.77 -7.71
N ASN A 53 14.23 -4.07 -7.48
CA ASN A 53 15.42 -4.65 -6.85
C ASN A 53 15.75 -4.04 -5.48
N VAL A 54 14.73 -3.66 -4.72
CA VAL A 54 14.92 -3.17 -3.36
C VAL A 54 15.53 -4.27 -2.50
N ALA A 55 16.78 -4.08 -2.09
CA ALA A 55 17.52 -4.99 -1.20
C ALA A 55 17.55 -4.48 0.25
N GLN A 56 17.58 -3.16 0.42
CA GLN A 56 17.56 -2.49 1.72
C GLN A 56 16.19 -1.87 1.95
N PRO A 57 15.36 -2.43 2.85
CA PRO A 57 14.06 -1.85 3.15
C PRO A 57 14.20 -0.55 3.92
N THR A 58 13.31 0.41 3.65
CA THR A 58 13.28 1.71 4.32
C THR A 58 11.88 2.09 4.75
N LEU A 59 11.80 2.95 5.76
CA LEU A 59 10.56 3.55 6.25
C LEU A 59 10.66 5.07 6.17
N THR A 60 9.83 5.72 5.36
CA THR A 60 9.83 7.17 5.18
C THR A 60 8.67 7.80 5.93
N PRO A 61 8.91 8.65 6.96
CA PRO A 61 7.86 9.27 7.76
C PRO A 61 7.23 10.46 7.03
N PHE A 62 5.90 10.57 7.16
CA PHE A 62 5.06 11.70 6.79
C PHE A 62 4.23 12.06 8.01
N LEU A 63 4.64 13.13 8.71
CA LEU A 63 4.04 13.49 9.98
C LEU A 63 2.97 14.57 9.81
N PRO A 64 1.85 14.47 10.53
CA PRO A 64 0.83 15.51 10.52
C PRO A 64 1.32 16.79 11.18
N ASP A 65 0.66 17.90 10.86
CA ASP A 65 0.81 19.12 11.67
C ASP A 65 0.54 18.75 13.16
N PRO A 66 1.39 19.20 14.10
CA PRO A 66 1.22 18.89 15.50
C PRO A 66 -0.15 19.25 16.09
N THR A 67 -0.84 20.23 15.50
CA THR A 67 -2.18 20.68 15.94
C THR A 67 -3.29 19.74 15.46
N LEU A 68 -3.01 18.91 14.44
CA LEU A 68 -3.94 17.95 13.86
C LEU A 68 -3.68 16.52 14.34
N ALA A 69 -2.51 16.27 14.95
CA ALA A 69 -2.06 14.93 15.29
C ALA A 69 -3.04 14.21 16.23
N THR A 70 -3.60 13.09 15.76
CA THR A 70 -4.54 12.26 16.55
C THR A 70 -3.83 11.25 17.45
N GLY A 71 -2.53 11.06 17.26
CA GLY A 71 -1.75 9.99 17.88
C GLY A 71 -1.86 8.64 17.15
N ALA A 72 -2.70 8.51 16.14
CA ALA A 72 -2.76 7.31 15.30
C ALA A 72 -1.61 7.29 14.29
N ALA A 73 -1.15 6.08 13.94
CA ALA A 73 -0.12 5.87 12.93
C ALA A 73 -0.51 4.80 11.91
N MET A 74 -0.10 4.99 10.65
CA MET A 74 -0.37 4.07 9.56
C MET A 74 0.91 3.78 8.78
N ILE A 75 1.30 2.51 8.67
CA ILE A 75 2.33 2.08 7.74
C ILE A 75 1.66 1.86 6.39
N VAL A 76 2.16 2.51 5.35
CA VAL A 76 1.65 2.41 3.98
C VAL A 76 2.55 1.47 3.19
N ALA A 77 2.01 0.35 2.73
CA ALA A 77 2.73 -0.65 1.95
C ALA A 77 2.23 -0.62 0.49
N PRO A 78 3.01 -0.08 -0.47
CA PRO A 78 2.62 -0.01 -1.86
C PRO A 78 2.55 -1.39 -2.53
N GLY A 79 1.83 -1.48 -3.65
CA GLY A 79 1.78 -2.67 -4.49
C GLY A 79 2.90 -2.75 -5.52
N GLY A 80 2.73 -3.66 -6.48
CA GLY A 80 3.70 -3.91 -7.55
C GLY A 80 4.06 -5.37 -7.74
N GLY A 81 3.21 -6.30 -7.26
CA GLY A 81 3.36 -7.74 -7.48
C GLY A 81 4.64 -8.34 -6.90
N PHE A 82 5.22 -7.72 -5.90
CA PHE A 82 6.52 -8.03 -5.29
C PHE A 82 7.74 -7.88 -6.23
N ALA A 83 7.55 -7.60 -7.49
CA ALA A 83 8.62 -7.34 -8.45
C ALA A 83 9.06 -5.87 -8.48
N VAL A 84 8.14 -4.98 -8.13
CA VAL A 84 8.33 -3.52 -8.08
C VAL A 84 7.58 -2.92 -6.89
N ALA A 85 7.88 -1.67 -6.54
CA ALA A 85 7.13 -0.88 -5.54
C ALA A 85 6.60 0.41 -6.19
N SER A 86 5.29 0.57 -6.21
CA SER A 86 4.56 1.68 -6.85
C SER A 86 4.45 2.87 -5.90
N LEU A 87 5.56 3.53 -5.60
CA LEU A 87 5.66 4.50 -4.52
C LEU A 87 4.93 5.82 -4.79
N GLU A 88 4.94 6.31 -6.02
CA GLU A 88 4.25 7.55 -6.40
C GLU A 88 2.73 7.37 -6.60
N ASN A 89 2.26 6.15 -6.82
CA ASN A 89 0.83 5.86 -6.92
C ASN A 89 0.20 5.49 -5.57
N GLU A 90 0.87 4.63 -4.79
CA GLU A 90 0.30 3.92 -3.64
C GLU A 90 1.09 4.14 -2.34
N GLY A 91 2.13 4.97 -2.37
CA GLY A 91 2.98 5.28 -1.23
C GLY A 91 2.83 6.71 -0.76
N TRP A 92 3.60 7.61 -1.37
CA TRP A 92 3.74 8.99 -0.89
C TRP A 92 2.44 9.79 -0.88
N PRO A 93 1.60 9.81 -1.94
CA PRO A 93 0.34 10.56 -1.91
C PRO A 93 -0.64 10.05 -0.87
N VAL A 94 -0.63 8.75 -0.60
CA VAL A 94 -1.45 8.13 0.45
C VAL A 94 -0.97 8.59 1.83
N ALA A 95 0.35 8.63 2.04
CA ALA A 95 0.93 9.07 3.30
C ALA A 95 0.70 10.57 3.56
N GLU A 96 0.83 11.40 2.53
CA GLU A 96 0.51 12.83 2.59
C GLU A 96 -0.97 13.05 2.93
N TRP A 97 -1.86 12.30 2.28
CA TRP A 97 -3.28 12.35 2.56
C TRP A 97 -3.61 11.94 4.00
N LEU A 98 -3.01 10.87 4.53
CA LEU A 98 -3.18 10.45 5.94
C LEU A 98 -2.66 11.52 6.90
N ALA A 99 -1.47 12.08 6.64
CA ALA A 99 -0.88 13.14 7.46
C ALA A 99 -1.77 14.40 7.48
N ALA A 100 -2.36 14.79 6.33
CA ALA A 100 -3.31 15.88 6.26
C ALA A 100 -4.59 15.62 7.10
N HIS A 101 -4.92 14.34 7.40
CA HIS A 101 -6.02 13.95 8.28
C HIS A 101 -5.59 13.69 9.74
N GLY A 102 -4.34 14.03 10.10
CA GLY A 102 -3.85 13.92 11.47
C GLY A 102 -3.27 12.55 11.85
N VAL A 103 -3.16 11.61 10.90
CA VAL A 103 -2.56 10.29 11.11
C VAL A 103 -1.09 10.34 10.70
N ALA A 104 -0.16 10.00 11.59
CA ALA A 104 1.25 9.85 11.23
C ALA A 104 1.40 8.68 10.24
N ALA A 105 1.91 8.95 9.04
CA ALA A 105 2.04 7.93 8.02
C ALA A 105 3.50 7.59 7.74
N PHE A 106 3.77 6.34 7.41
CA PHE A 106 5.10 5.82 7.20
C PHE A 106 5.11 4.95 5.96
N VAL A 107 5.74 5.41 4.88
CA VAL A 107 5.81 4.63 3.64
C VAL A 107 6.89 3.57 3.75
N LEU A 108 6.49 2.33 3.60
CA LEU A 108 7.37 1.16 3.63
C LEU A 108 7.82 0.81 2.20
N LYS A 109 9.10 1.02 1.90
CA LYS A 109 9.76 0.43 0.73
C LYS A 109 10.36 -0.91 1.18
N TYR A 110 9.60 -2.00 1.02
CA TYR A 110 10.01 -3.36 1.44
C TYR A 110 10.85 -4.05 0.38
N ARG A 111 11.58 -5.11 0.77
CA ARG A 111 12.38 -5.93 -0.15
C ARG A 111 11.51 -6.58 -1.21
N LEU A 112 12.01 -6.55 -2.44
CA LEU A 112 11.33 -7.07 -3.61
C LEU A 112 12.00 -8.33 -4.13
N GLU A 113 11.27 -9.13 -4.90
CA GLU A 113 11.84 -10.24 -5.66
C GLU A 113 12.84 -9.71 -6.71
N PRO A 114 13.92 -10.46 -6.97
CA PRO A 114 14.91 -10.07 -7.96
C PRO A 114 14.31 -9.92 -9.36
N THR A 115 14.71 -8.85 -10.05
CA THR A 115 14.37 -8.64 -11.45
C THR A 115 15.64 -8.45 -12.30
N PRO A 116 15.62 -8.71 -13.63
CA PRO A 116 16.80 -8.55 -14.47
C PRO A 116 17.45 -7.17 -14.36
N ALA A 117 18.78 -7.11 -14.31
CA ALA A 117 19.52 -5.84 -14.23
C ALA A 117 19.28 -4.96 -15.47
N SER A 118 19.33 -5.57 -16.66
CA SER A 118 19.10 -4.88 -17.94
C SER A 118 17.69 -4.30 -18.02
N PRO A 119 17.50 -3.00 -18.33
CA PRO A 119 16.17 -2.39 -18.51
C PRO A 119 15.32 -3.11 -19.58
N THR A 120 15.92 -3.54 -20.67
CA THR A 120 15.22 -4.25 -21.76
C THR A 120 14.74 -5.63 -21.32
N ASP A 121 15.60 -6.38 -20.61
CA ASP A 121 15.22 -7.71 -20.11
C ASP A 121 14.16 -7.59 -19.00
N PHE A 122 14.28 -6.57 -18.15
CA PHE A 122 13.26 -6.25 -17.14
C PHE A 122 11.92 -5.93 -17.79
N GLN A 123 11.89 -5.04 -18.79
CA GLN A 123 10.66 -4.72 -19.51
C GLN A 123 10.02 -5.98 -20.14
N THR A 124 10.83 -6.82 -20.77
CA THR A 124 10.37 -8.08 -21.37
C THR A 124 9.79 -9.03 -20.32
N ALA A 125 10.48 -9.19 -19.18
CA ALA A 125 10.04 -10.03 -18.07
C ALA A 125 8.74 -9.51 -17.45
N MET A 126 8.63 -8.19 -17.26
CA MET A 126 7.43 -7.55 -16.69
C MET A 126 6.23 -7.70 -17.62
N MET A 127 6.39 -7.47 -18.93
CA MET A 127 5.31 -7.66 -19.90
C MET A 127 4.82 -9.13 -19.92
N LYS A 128 5.74 -10.09 -19.85
CA LYS A 128 5.40 -11.51 -19.74
C LYS A 128 4.66 -11.83 -18.46
N HIS A 129 5.10 -11.27 -17.33
CA HIS A 129 4.46 -11.47 -16.04
C HIS A 129 3.03 -10.91 -16.04
N VAL A 130 2.84 -9.69 -16.53
CA VAL A 130 1.51 -9.06 -16.66
C VAL A 130 0.60 -9.89 -17.58
N ALA A 131 1.09 -10.32 -18.73
CA ALA A 131 0.32 -11.16 -19.66
C ALA A 131 -0.11 -12.49 -19.00
N ALA A 132 0.79 -13.14 -18.26
CA ALA A 132 0.48 -14.37 -17.52
C ALA A 132 -0.54 -14.14 -16.40
N ALA A 133 -0.48 -12.99 -15.70
CA ALA A 133 -1.46 -12.61 -14.70
C ALA A 133 -2.85 -12.37 -15.33
N LEU A 134 -2.93 -11.62 -16.41
CA LEU A 134 -4.18 -11.37 -17.13
C LEU A 134 -4.81 -12.64 -17.70
N ALA A 135 -4.00 -13.62 -18.12
CA ALA A 135 -4.47 -14.92 -18.59
C ALA A 135 -5.21 -15.72 -17.49
N GLN A 136 -5.02 -15.41 -16.21
CA GLN A 136 -5.74 -16.01 -15.11
C GLN A 136 -7.16 -15.43 -14.91
N ALA A 137 -7.55 -14.47 -15.72
CA ALA A 137 -8.90 -13.92 -15.82
C ALA A 137 -9.53 -13.52 -14.47
N GLY A 138 -8.82 -12.71 -13.69
CA GLY A 138 -9.30 -12.19 -12.40
C GLY A 138 -9.14 -13.17 -11.23
N ARG A 139 -8.32 -14.23 -11.36
CA ARG A 139 -8.04 -15.23 -10.31
C ARG A 139 -6.56 -15.41 -10.04
N VAL A 140 -5.79 -14.33 -10.11
CA VAL A 140 -4.34 -14.38 -9.88
C VAL A 140 -4.01 -14.95 -8.51
N GLU A 141 -3.01 -15.81 -8.48
CA GLU A 141 -2.40 -16.32 -7.25
C GLU A 141 -1.01 -15.68 -7.07
N LEU A 142 -0.80 -15.10 -5.92
CA LEU A 142 0.44 -14.43 -5.58
C LEU A 142 0.84 -14.82 -4.16
N ALA A 143 2.00 -15.45 -4.01
CA ALA A 143 2.56 -15.74 -2.71
C ALA A 143 3.23 -14.49 -2.11
N VAL A 144 3.11 -14.30 -0.81
CA VAL A 144 3.80 -13.22 -0.11
C VAL A 144 5.21 -13.68 0.24
N PRO A 145 6.27 -12.98 -0.21
CA PRO A 145 7.63 -13.29 0.19
C PRO A 145 7.84 -13.10 1.69
N ASP A 146 8.56 -14.01 2.32
CA ASP A 146 8.89 -13.92 3.75
C ASP A 146 9.62 -12.62 4.09
N ALA A 147 10.46 -12.13 3.17
CA ALA A 147 11.18 -10.88 3.32
C ALA A 147 10.23 -9.68 3.44
N ALA A 148 9.17 -9.60 2.62
CA ALA A 148 8.19 -8.52 2.68
C ALA A 148 7.44 -8.52 4.03
N THR A 149 7.03 -9.71 4.51
CA THR A 149 6.42 -9.87 5.83
C THR A 149 7.36 -9.46 6.96
N ALA A 150 8.63 -9.87 6.88
CA ALA A 150 9.65 -9.52 7.88
C ALA A 150 9.91 -8.01 7.93
N ASP A 151 9.94 -7.34 6.78
CA ASP A 151 10.15 -5.90 6.68
C ASP A 151 8.95 -5.12 7.25
N ALA A 152 7.72 -5.57 6.97
CA ALA A 152 6.52 -4.97 7.55
C ALA A 152 6.48 -5.13 9.09
N ARG A 153 6.92 -6.27 9.62
CA ARG A 153 7.08 -6.48 11.06
C ARG A 153 8.16 -5.56 11.66
N ALA A 154 9.29 -5.40 10.97
CA ALA A 154 10.34 -4.48 11.39
C ALA A 154 9.85 -3.02 11.41
N ALA A 155 9.05 -2.62 10.43
CA ALA A 155 8.42 -1.31 10.37
C ALA A 155 7.48 -1.08 11.57
N LEU A 156 6.59 -2.03 11.89
CA LEU A 156 5.70 -1.94 13.07
C LEU A 156 6.49 -1.78 14.38
N ARG A 157 7.56 -2.59 14.56
CA ARG A 157 8.42 -2.48 15.75
C ARG A 157 9.10 -1.13 15.82
N LEU A 158 9.63 -0.62 14.70
CA LEU A 158 10.29 0.68 14.64
C LEU A 158 9.33 1.82 15.00
N VAL A 159 8.11 1.83 14.41
CA VAL A 159 7.11 2.85 14.72
C VAL A 159 6.74 2.83 16.19
N ARG A 160 6.49 1.66 16.77
CA ARG A 160 6.20 1.53 18.21
C ARG A 160 7.37 1.92 19.11
N ALA A 161 8.59 1.52 18.76
CA ALA A 161 9.78 1.86 19.54
C ALA A 161 10.09 3.36 19.56
N ARG A 162 9.75 4.08 18.48
CA ARG A 162 9.97 5.52 18.35
C ARG A 162 8.68 6.34 18.47
N ALA A 163 7.61 5.76 19.01
CA ALA A 163 6.28 6.36 19.07
C ALA A 163 6.28 7.73 19.75
N ALA A 164 7.02 7.89 20.86
CA ALA A 164 7.15 9.17 21.57
C ALA A 164 7.78 10.28 20.71
N GLU A 165 8.76 9.94 19.85
CA GLU A 165 9.41 10.89 18.94
C GLU A 165 8.41 11.47 17.93
N TRP A 166 7.49 10.64 17.47
CA TRP A 166 6.52 10.99 16.43
C TRP A 166 5.12 11.35 17.01
N ARG A 167 5.00 11.44 18.34
CA ARG A 167 3.73 11.70 19.04
C ARG A 167 2.65 10.68 18.67
N VAL A 168 3.04 9.43 18.50
CA VAL A 168 2.19 8.29 18.18
C VAL A 168 1.84 7.52 19.46
N ASP A 169 0.61 7.05 19.55
CA ASP A 169 0.20 6.06 20.53
C ASP A 169 0.63 4.66 20.02
N PRO A 170 1.53 3.95 20.71
CA PRO A 170 1.99 2.64 20.26
C PRO A 170 0.88 1.56 20.19
N ALA A 171 -0.29 1.79 20.79
CA ALA A 171 -1.47 0.94 20.70
C ALA A 171 -2.40 1.32 19.52
N ARG A 172 -2.01 2.30 18.69
CA ARG A 172 -2.76 2.72 17.51
C ARG A 172 -1.88 2.79 16.27
N VAL A 173 -1.24 1.66 15.92
CA VAL A 173 -0.38 1.52 14.74
C VAL A 173 -0.96 0.49 13.79
N GLY A 174 -1.50 0.95 12.67
CA GLY A 174 -2.10 0.12 11.62
C GLY A 174 -1.22 -0.03 10.39
N VAL A 175 -1.70 -0.84 9.45
CA VAL A 175 -1.08 -1.02 8.14
C VAL A 175 -2.14 -0.86 7.05
N LEU A 176 -1.87 0.02 6.09
CA LEU A 176 -2.66 0.20 4.88
C LEU A 176 -1.83 -0.29 3.69
N GLY A 177 -2.27 -1.35 3.05
CA GLY A 177 -1.56 -1.94 1.93
C GLY A 177 -2.38 -1.93 0.65
N PHE A 178 -1.67 -1.93 -0.47
CA PHE A 178 -2.22 -1.92 -1.82
C PHE A 178 -1.76 -3.16 -2.59
N SER A 179 -2.65 -3.94 -3.20
CA SER A 179 -2.28 -5.13 -3.99
C SER A 179 -1.32 -6.06 -3.23
N ALA A 180 -0.08 -6.24 -3.70
CA ALA A 180 0.96 -6.98 -3.01
C ALA A 180 1.24 -6.46 -1.59
N GLY A 181 1.22 -5.13 -1.40
CA GLY A 181 1.30 -4.50 -0.08
C GLY A 181 0.12 -4.82 0.83
N ALA A 182 -1.09 -4.97 0.28
CA ALA A 182 -2.26 -5.42 1.04
C ALA A 182 -2.09 -6.88 1.50
N MET A 183 -1.54 -7.72 0.66
CA MET A 183 -1.22 -9.10 1.02
C MET A 183 -0.11 -9.17 2.07
N THR A 184 0.88 -8.28 2.00
CA THR A 184 1.90 -8.09 3.04
C THR A 184 1.26 -7.67 4.37
N ALA A 185 0.32 -6.70 4.36
CA ALA A 185 -0.42 -6.30 5.55
C ALA A 185 -1.22 -7.45 6.16
N LEU A 186 -1.92 -8.23 5.33
CA LEU A 186 -2.68 -9.41 5.75
C LEU A 186 -1.78 -10.54 6.30
N SER A 187 -0.55 -10.68 5.82
CA SER A 187 0.38 -11.69 6.35
C SER A 187 0.79 -11.45 7.81
N LEU A 188 0.60 -10.24 8.32
CA LEU A 188 0.94 -9.85 9.70
C LEU A 188 -0.02 -10.44 10.75
N VAL A 189 -1.19 -10.93 10.36
CA VAL A 189 -2.15 -11.54 11.30
C VAL A 189 -1.78 -12.98 11.69
N GLN A 190 -0.75 -13.56 11.08
CA GLN A 190 -0.31 -14.92 11.41
C GLN A 190 0.18 -15.03 12.86
N PRO A 191 -0.06 -16.16 13.56
CA PRO A 191 0.04 -16.28 15.02
C PRO A 191 1.42 -16.03 15.65
N ASN A 192 2.48 -16.00 14.86
CA ASN A 192 3.86 -16.08 15.36
C ASN A 192 4.54 -14.72 15.63
N ALA A 193 3.80 -13.61 15.73
CA ALA A 193 4.40 -12.29 15.91
C ALA A 193 3.52 -11.35 16.76
N ALA A 194 3.32 -11.70 18.03
CA ALA A 194 2.52 -10.88 18.95
C ALA A 194 3.04 -9.43 19.12
N ASP A 195 4.35 -9.22 18.97
CA ASP A 195 5.03 -7.92 19.06
C ASP A 195 4.95 -7.04 17.80
N ALA A 196 4.49 -7.63 16.70
CA ALA A 196 4.39 -6.97 15.39
C ALA A 196 3.01 -7.18 14.75
N HIS A 197 1.96 -7.23 15.59
CA HIS A 197 0.58 -7.31 15.16
C HIS A 197 0.02 -5.89 14.95
N PRO A 198 -0.56 -5.55 13.79
CA PRO A 198 -1.16 -4.24 13.59
C PRO A 198 -2.47 -4.10 14.39
N ASP A 199 -2.82 -2.88 14.79
CA ASP A 199 -4.05 -2.61 15.54
C ASP A 199 -5.28 -2.48 14.63
N LEU A 200 -5.08 -2.21 13.33
CA LEU A 200 -6.06 -2.36 12.25
C LEU A 200 -5.37 -2.56 10.90
N ILE A 201 -6.10 -3.07 9.91
CA ILE A 201 -5.61 -3.28 8.54
C ILE A 201 -6.57 -2.64 7.53
N GLY A 202 -6.00 -1.81 6.63
CA GLY A 202 -6.62 -1.45 5.36
C GLY A 202 -6.01 -2.27 4.23
N ALA A 203 -6.84 -2.95 3.44
CA ALA A 203 -6.41 -3.76 2.31
C ALA A 203 -7.12 -3.28 1.03
N ILE A 204 -6.37 -2.63 0.16
CA ILE A 204 -6.91 -2.05 -1.08
C ILE A 204 -6.56 -2.98 -2.24
N TYR A 205 -7.58 -3.43 -2.95
CA TYR A 205 -7.53 -4.47 -4.00
C TYR A 205 -6.62 -5.66 -3.67
N PRO A 206 -6.85 -6.33 -2.51
CA PRO A 206 -6.12 -7.54 -2.15
C PRO A 206 -6.57 -8.75 -2.97
N SER A 207 -5.82 -9.85 -2.89
CA SER A 207 -6.42 -11.16 -3.18
C SER A 207 -7.54 -11.43 -2.17
N MET A 208 -8.71 -11.84 -2.67
CA MET A 208 -9.92 -12.10 -1.87
C MET A 208 -10.06 -13.56 -1.45
N LYS A 209 -9.02 -14.38 -1.64
CA LYS A 209 -9.01 -15.78 -1.21
C LYS A 209 -9.07 -15.93 0.30
N ALA A 210 -9.66 -17.02 0.74
CA ALA A 210 -9.67 -17.40 2.14
C ALA A 210 -8.24 -17.53 2.69
N MET A 211 -8.07 -17.09 3.92
CA MET A 211 -6.85 -17.30 4.71
C MET A 211 -7.24 -17.64 6.17
N PRO A 212 -6.36 -18.30 6.94
CA PRO A 212 -6.59 -18.49 8.37
C PRO A 212 -6.71 -17.14 9.09
N VAL A 213 -7.81 -16.95 9.83
CA VAL A 213 -8.08 -15.74 10.61
C VAL A 213 -8.01 -16.08 12.10
N PRO A 214 -7.00 -15.61 12.83
CA PRO A 214 -6.89 -15.87 14.26
C PRO A 214 -7.96 -15.10 15.06
N ALA A 215 -8.31 -15.60 16.24
CA ALA A 215 -9.33 -14.97 17.10
C ALA A 215 -8.99 -13.53 17.53
N ASN A 216 -7.72 -13.14 17.50
CA ASN A 216 -7.25 -11.79 17.79
C ASN A 216 -6.94 -10.97 16.52
N ALA A 217 -7.42 -11.39 15.33
CA ALA A 217 -7.21 -10.61 14.11
C ALA A 217 -7.76 -9.18 14.28
N PRO A 218 -7.04 -8.16 13.79
CA PRO A 218 -7.47 -6.78 13.90
C PRO A 218 -8.71 -6.51 13.03
N PRO A 219 -9.42 -5.39 13.25
CA PRO A 219 -10.40 -4.89 12.30
C PRO A 219 -9.80 -4.77 10.90
N LEU A 220 -10.59 -5.14 9.88
CA LEU A 220 -10.16 -5.14 8.48
C LEU A 220 -11.10 -4.28 7.63
N PHE A 221 -10.51 -3.32 6.90
CA PHE A 221 -11.18 -2.60 5.83
C PHE A 221 -10.70 -3.12 4.48
N ILE A 222 -11.62 -3.37 3.55
CA ILE A 222 -11.31 -3.83 2.19
C ILE A 222 -12.00 -2.91 1.18
N ALA A 223 -11.26 -2.47 0.17
CA ALA A 223 -11.82 -1.79 -1.00
C ALA A 223 -11.27 -2.42 -2.28
N MET A 224 -12.14 -2.77 -3.22
CA MET A 224 -11.78 -3.37 -4.49
C MET A 224 -12.72 -2.93 -5.60
N ALA A 225 -12.38 -3.18 -6.86
CA ALA A 225 -13.24 -2.98 -8.01
C ALA A 225 -13.69 -4.34 -8.59
N ALA A 226 -14.97 -4.44 -9.00
CA ALA A 226 -15.52 -5.66 -9.58
C ALA A 226 -14.92 -5.97 -10.96
N ASP A 227 -14.47 -4.95 -11.67
CA ASP A 227 -13.78 -5.03 -12.96
C ASP A 227 -12.26 -5.25 -12.85
N ASP A 228 -11.74 -5.53 -11.64
CA ASP A 228 -10.31 -5.82 -11.43
C ASP A 228 -9.88 -7.06 -12.24
N PRO A 229 -8.95 -6.89 -13.21
CA PRO A 229 -8.54 -7.99 -14.06
C PRO A 229 -7.68 -9.05 -13.36
N LEU A 230 -7.14 -8.74 -12.16
CA LEU A 230 -6.29 -9.64 -11.39
C LEU A 230 -7.07 -10.43 -10.32
N PHE A 231 -7.95 -9.77 -9.57
CA PHE A 231 -8.61 -10.36 -8.40
C PHE A 231 -10.16 -10.30 -8.44
N GLY A 232 -10.74 -9.56 -9.37
CA GLY A 232 -12.20 -9.29 -9.39
C GLY A 232 -13.11 -10.52 -9.53
N ARG A 233 -12.55 -11.72 -9.79
CA ARG A 233 -13.31 -12.97 -9.90
C ARG A 233 -12.98 -14.01 -8.83
N GLN A 234 -12.35 -13.61 -7.74
CA GLN A 234 -11.99 -14.51 -6.63
C GLN A 234 -13.12 -14.73 -5.60
N GLY A 235 -14.21 -13.99 -5.68
CA GLY A 235 -15.24 -13.99 -4.64
C GLY A 235 -14.86 -13.10 -3.45
N TYR A 236 -15.40 -13.41 -2.25
CA TYR A 236 -15.22 -12.58 -1.05
C TYR A 236 -14.82 -13.42 0.18
N ASP A 237 -14.11 -14.51 -0.01
CA ASP A 237 -13.77 -15.46 1.04
C ASP A 237 -12.89 -14.85 2.13
N LEU A 238 -12.06 -13.86 1.80
CA LEU A 238 -11.29 -13.09 2.78
C LEU A 238 -12.21 -12.42 3.80
N ALA A 239 -13.21 -11.66 3.34
CA ALA A 239 -14.16 -10.99 4.23
C ALA A 239 -15.05 -11.99 4.98
N ALA A 240 -15.46 -13.08 4.33
CA ALA A 240 -16.22 -14.16 4.95
C ALA A 240 -15.42 -14.83 6.08
N GLY A 241 -14.12 -14.99 5.92
CA GLY A 241 -13.22 -15.52 6.95
C GLY A 241 -13.16 -14.64 8.21
N TRP A 242 -13.05 -13.31 8.05
CA TRP A 242 -13.12 -12.38 9.19
C TRP A 242 -14.43 -12.45 9.93
N ARG A 243 -15.55 -12.48 9.19
CA ARG A 243 -16.89 -12.64 9.81
C ARG A 243 -17.05 -13.96 10.53
N ALA A 244 -16.56 -15.06 9.95
CA ALA A 244 -16.61 -16.38 10.57
C ALA A 244 -15.77 -16.45 11.87
N ALA A 245 -14.72 -15.66 11.97
CA ALA A 245 -13.90 -15.52 13.17
C ALA A 245 -14.46 -14.49 14.18
N ASP A 246 -15.66 -13.94 13.95
CA ASP A 246 -16.28 -12.88 14.75
C ASP A 246 -15.38 -11.63 14.88
N ARG A 247 -14.69 -11.27 13.77
CA ARG A 247 -13.82 -10.08 13.73
C ARG A 247 -14.45 -8.99 12.87
N PRO A 248 -14.29 -7.71 13.27
CA PRO A 248 -14.81 -6.59 12.51
C PRO A 248 -14.21 -6.57 11.10
N VAL A 249 -15.08 -6.44 10.09
CA VAL A 249 -14.70 -6.29 8.70
C VAL A 249 -15.67 -5.38 7.96
N GLU A 250 -15.11 -4.51 7.13
CA GLU A 250 -15.86 -3.68 6.21
C GLU A 250 -15.36 -3.92 4.80
N LEU A 251 -16.27 -4.14 3.84
CA LEU A 251 -15.95 -4.45 2.45
C LEU A 251 -16.71 -3.51 1.51
N HIS A 252 -15.96 -2.80 0.66
CA HIS A 252 -16.47 -1.98 -0.43
C HIS A 252 -16.08 -2.60 -1.77
N VAL A 253 -17.07 -2.86 -2.61
CA VAL A 253 -16.88 -3.34 -3.98
C VAL A 253 -17.44 -2.31 -4.93
N TYR A 254 -16.55 -1.60 -5.60
CA TYR A 254 -16.92 -0.61 -6.61
C TYR A 254 -17.16 -1.28 -7.96
N GLU A 255 -18.15 -0.81 -8.71
CA GLU A 255 -18.48 -1.42 -10.01
C GLU A 255 -17.28 -1.38 -10.96
N ASN A 256 -16.56 -0.26 -10.98
CA ASN A 256 -15.40 -0.06 -11.83
C ASN A 256 -14.26 0.68 -11.10
N GLY A 257 -13.07 0.54 -11.64
CA GLY A 257 -11.82 1.09 -11.09
C GLY A 257 -10.60 0.34 -11.59
N GLY A 258 -10.79 -0.90 -12.01
CA GLY A 258 -9.71 -1.81 -12.39
C GLY A 258 -8.83 -2.19 -11.23
N HIS A 259 -7.58 -2.57 -11.52
CA HIS A 259 -6.54 -2.83 -10.53
C HIS A 259 -5.59 -1.63 -10.42
N GLY A 260 -5.06 -1.34 -9.23
CA GLY A 260 -4.06 -0.29 -9.05
C GLY A 260 -4.63 1.12 -9.11
N PHE A 261 -5.87 1.34 -8.63
CA PHE A 261 -6.49 2.65 -8.64
C PHE A 261 -5.89 3.65 -7.62
N GLY A 262 -4.93 3.24 -6.78
CA GLY A 262 -4.21 4.13 -5.86
C GLY A 262 -5.14 5.04 -5.05
N MET A 263 -4.96 6.36 -5.19
CA MET A 263 -5.81 7.37 -4.53
C MET A 263 -7.25 7.45 -5.09
N GLY A 264 -7.64 6.52 -5.95
CA GLY A 264 -8.94 6.47 -6.61
C GLY A 264 -8.83 6.87 -8.08
N ARG A 265 -9.76 6.37 -8.90
CA ARG A 265 -9.77 6.62 -10.34
C ARG A 265 -10.80 7.67 -10.69
N GLU A 266 -10.37 8.70 -11.39
CA GLU A 266 -11.29 9.74 -11.87
C GLU A 266 -12.36 9.14 -12.80
N GLY A 267 -13.61 9.57 -12.65
CA GLY A 267 -14.75 9.05 -13.39
C GLY A 267 -15.26 7.68 -12.92
N ALA A 268 -14.66 7.09 -11.87
CA ALA A 268 -15.09 5.84 -11.27
C ALA A 268 -15.51 6.03 -9.80
N THR A 269 -16.42 5.21 -9.31
CA THR A 269 -16.86 5.26 -7.91
C THR A 269 -15.78 4.83 -6.92
N SER A 270 -14.74 4.12 -7.38
CA SER A 270 -13.53 3.82 -6.62
C SER A 270 -12.80 5.08 -6.12
N LEU A 271 -13.06 6.27 -6.68
CA LEU A 271 -12.58 7.55 -6.15
C LEU A 271 -12.99 7.77 -4.69
N HIS A 272 -14.11 7.21 -4.25
CA HIS A 272 -14.69 7.44 -2.93
C HIS A 272 -14.19 6.50 -1.83
N TRP A 273 -13.26 5.56 -2.14
CA TRP A 273 -12.76 4.63 -1.12
C TRP A 273 -12.10 5.33 0.06
N ARG A 274 -11.41 6.45 -0.20
CA ARG A 274 -10.73 7.23 0.85
C ARG A 274 -11.71 7.79 1.88
N ARG A 275 -12.88 8.27 1.41
CA ARG A 275 -13.94 8.75 2.30
C ARG A 275 -14.45 7.61 3.18
N ALA A 276 -14.80 6.47 2.59
CA ALA A 276 -15.23 5.30 3.35
C ALA A 276 -14.18 4.86 4.37
N PHE A 277 -12.89 4.92 3.99
CA PHE A 277 -11.79 4.59 4.90
C PHE A 277 -11.65 5.61 6.04
N THR A 278 -11.78 6.91 5.80
CA THR A 278 -11.76 7.93 6.88
C THR A 278 -12.94 7.77 7.83
N ASP A 279 -14.15 7.51 7.31
CA ASP A 279 -15.34 7.23 8.14
C ASP A 279 -15.11 5.99 9.02
N TRP A 280 -14.50 4.95 8.46
CA TRP A 280 -14.15 3.74 9.18
C TRP A 280 -13.04 3.97 10.23
N LEU A 281 -12.02 4.76 9.94
CA LEU A 281 -11.01 5.17 10.92
C LEU A 281 -11.63 5.95 12.08
N ALA A 282 -12.57 6.84 11.80
CA ALA A 282 -13.31 7.60 12.82
C ALA A 282 -14.20 6.69 13.68
N LEU A 283 -14.85 5.67 13.10
CA LEU A 283 -15.60 4.64 13.82
C LEU A 283 -14.72 3.91 14.85
N HIS A 284 -13.47 3.67 14.51
CA HIS A 284 -12.49 3.02 15.40
C HIS A 284 -11.73 3.99 16.32
N GLY A 285 -12.12 5.28 16.37
CA GLY A 285 -11.50 6.27 17.24
C GLY A 285 -10.10 6.74 16.80
N TRP A 286 -9.76 6.55 15.53
CA TRP A 286 -8.46 6.97 14.97
C TRP A 286 -8.46 8.39 14.43
N LEU A 287 -9.64 8.91 14.10
CA LEU A 287 -9.87 10.29 13.67
C LEU A 287 -10.90 10.96 14.58
N ASP A 288 -10.80 12.29 14.72
CA ASP A 288 -11.81 13.09 15.42
C ASP A 288 -13.03 13.31 14.50
N GLN A 289 -14.19 12.79 14.92
CA GLN A 289 -15.45 12.93 14.18
C GLN A 289 -15.90 14.39 14.01
N GLY A 290 -15.57 15.28 14.94
CA GLY A 290 -15.91 16.70 14.86
C GLY A 290 -15.11 17.46 13.81
N ALA A 291 -13.80 17.21 13.76
CA ALA A 291 -12.90 17.83 12.81
C ALA A 291 -13.17 17.37 11.35
N GLN A 292 -13.65 16.14 11.19
CA GLN A 292 -13.97 15.55 9.87
C GLN A 292 -15.18 16.22 9.23
N ARG A 293 -16.26 16.43 9.98
CA ARG A 293 -17.48 17.11 9.47
C ARG A 293 -17.24 18.56 9.05
N SER A 294 -16.30 19.24 9.72
CA SER A 294 -15.95 20.64 9.38
C SER A 294 -15.20 20.70 8.03
N ARG A 295 -14.33 19.74 7.74
CA ARG A 295 -13.54 19.68 6.50
C ARG A 295 -14.36 19.25 5.29
N GLU A 296 -15.33 18.35 5.47
CA GLU A 296 -16.26 17.92 4.41
C GLU A 296 -17.15 19.07 3.94
N ASN A 297 -17.43 20.04 4.81
CA ASN A 297 -18.19 21.24 4.46
C ASN A 297 -17.32 22.31 3.75
N GLU A 298 -15.99 22.20 3.80
CA GLU A 298 -15.03 23.12 3.17
C GLU A 298 -14.51 22.63 1.81
N GLU A 299 -14.64 21.33 1.48
CA GLU A 299 -14.33 20.86 0.13
C GLU A 299 -15.40 21.40 -0.84
N PRO A 300 -15.00 22.25 -1.83
CA PRO A 300 -15.96 22.73 -2.83
C PRO A 300 -16.51 21.51 -3.60
N PRO A 301 -17.81 21.56 -3.99
CA PRO A 301 -18.39 20.49 -4.79
C PRO A 301 -17.54 20.33 -6.05
N THR A 302 -16.97 19.16 -6.25
CA THR A 302 -16.25 18.80 -7.48
C THR A 302 -17.19 19.09 -8.65
N HIS A 303 -16.85 20.10 -9.42
CA HIS A 303 -17.66 20.56 -10.55
C HIS A 303 -17.91 19.39 -11.51
N ARG A 304 -19.16 19.30 -11.91
CA ARG A 304 -19.75 18.37 -12.88
C ARG A 304 -19.09 18.46 -14.25
#